data_65e043baa002155f6c9b0613d701324e
#
_entry.id   65e043baa002155f6c9b0613d701324e
#
_cell.length_a   1.000
_cell.length_b   1.000
_cell.length_c   1.000
_cell.angle_alpha   90.00
_cell.angle_beta   90.00
_cell.angle_gamma   90.00
#
_symmetry.space_group_name_H-M   'P 1'
#
loop_
_entity.id
_entity.type
_entity.pdbx_description
1 polymer ?
#
loop_
_entity_poly.entity_id
_entity_poly.type
_entity_poly.pdbx_seq_one_letter_code
_entity_poly.pdbx_strand_id
1 'polypeptide(L)'
;MATPDEDEDEDGIPGLPPNTPFYMTPEGHRAMRDELHALWSVERPKVVEVVSWAAGLGDRSENADYQYGKKRLREIDRRVRFLRKRLDRAEVVDPATQTRRDQVFFGATVTFVHEDDREVTVTIVGAEEADAGQGRISWLSPVARALLGKRVGDVVRLRKPGGAEEVEVLRIAYP
;
A
#
# COMPACT_ATOMS: atom_id res chain seq x y z
N MET A 1 33.98 -11.50 -4.42
CA MET A 1 33.67 -10.21 -3.82
C MET A 1 32.15 -10.10 -3.84
N ALA A 2 31.50 -10.31 -2.70
CA ALA A 2 30.07 -10.20 -2.61
C ALA A 2 29.69 -8.72 -2.75
N THR A 3 28.79 -8.41 -3.67
CA THR A 3 28.14 -7.10 -3.70
C THR A 3 27.38 -6.94 -2.39
N PRO A 4 27.47 -5.80 -1.69
CA PRO A 4 26.64 -5.55 -0.53
C PRO A 4 25.19 -5.67 -0.95
N ASP A 5 24.39 -6.37 -0.16
CA ASP A 5 22.94 -6.39 -0.30
C ASP A 5 22.43 -4.95 -0.31
N GLU A 6 21.98 -4.47 -1.46
CA GLU A 6 21.34 -3.17 -1.63
C GLU A 6 19.95 -3.09 -0.95
N ASP A 7 19.61 -4.10 -0.16
CA ASP A 7 18.31 -4.23 0.51
C ASP A 7 18.28 -3.68 1.96
N GLU A 8 19.38 -3.07 2.46
CA GLU A 8 19.46 -2.68 3.87
C GLU A 8 18.91 -1.28 4.20
N ASP A 9 18.59 -0.42 3.23
CA ASP A 9 18.23 0.97 3.49
C ASP A 9 16.75 1.36 3.25
N GLU A 10 15.85 0.42 2.97
CA GLU A 10 14.44 0.71 2.71
C GLU A 10 13.47 0.38 3.86
N ASP A 11 13.92 0.42 5.11
CA ASP A 11 13.04 0.14 6.26
C ASP A 11 12.08 1.29 6.63
N GLY A 12 12.15 2.40 5.92
CA GLY A 12 11.33 3.59 6.15
C GLY A 12 10.39 3.95 5.02
N ILE A 13 9.48 4.86 5.30
CA ILE A 13 8.69 5.54 4.28
C ILE A 13 9.51 6.73 3.78
N PRO A 14 9.86 6.80 2.49
CA PRO A 14 10.69 7.89 1.98
C PRO A 14 10.14 9.27 2.35
N GLY A 15 11.00 10.12 2.90
CA GLY A 15 10.63 11.48 3.31
C GLY A 15 9.91 11.58 4.66
N LEU A 16 9.80 10.49 5.42
CA LEU A 16 9.26 10.46 6.78
C LEU A 16 10.29 9.92 7.77
N PRO A 17 10.12 10.19 9.08
CA PRO A 17 10.99 9.64 10.10
C PRO A 17 11.06 8.10 10.01
N PRO A 18 12.22 7.49 10.29
CA PRO A 18 12.43 6.05 10.08
C PRO A 18 11.49 5.14 10.90
N ASN A 19 10.95 5.64 12.00
CA ASN A 19 10.01 4.90 12.85
C ASN A 19 8.54 5.22 12.57
N THR A 20 8.22 5.90 11.47
CA THR A 20 6.83 6.20 11.12
C THR A 20 6.07 4.89 10.89
N PRO A 21 4.93 4.67 11.57
CA PRO A 21 4.13 3.47 11.39
C PRO A 21 3.54 3.37 9.98
N PHE A 22 3.29 2.15 9.52
CA PHE A 22 2.47 1.92 8.33
C PHE A 22 1.00 1.88 8.74
N TYR A 23 0.30 3.00 8.53
CA TYR A 23 -1.12 3.09 8.80
C TYR A 23 -1.91 2.24 7.81
N MET A 24 -2.81 1.42 8.33
CA MET A 24 -3.68 0.53 7.55
C MET A 24 -5.09 0.54 8.12
N THR A 25 -6.07 0.34 7.25
CA THR A 25 -7.43 -0.01 7.71
C THR A 25 -7.45 -1.47 8.20
N PRO A 26 -8.47 -1.89 8.98
CA PRO A 26 -8.64 -3.30 9.34
C PRO A 26 -8.74 -4.22 8.13
N GLU A 27 -9.38 -3.77 7.04
CA GLU A 27 -9.46 -4.51 5.78
C GLU A 27 -8.10 -4.69 5.12
N GLY A 28 -7.32 -3.61 5.00
CA GLY A 28 -5.98 -3.65 4.42
C GLY A 28 -5.04 -4.55 5.20
N HIS A 29 -5.07 -4.48 6.51
CA HIS A 29 -4.30 -5.36 7.38
C HIS A 29 -4.67 -6.84 7.18
N ARG A 30 -5.97 -7.14 7.13
CA ARG A 30 -6.46 -8.50 6.87
C ARG A 30 -6.02 -9.00 5.51
N ALA A 31 -6.17 -8.20 4.46
CA ALA A 31 -5.77 -8.56 3.11
C ALA A 31 -4.27 -8.89 3.02
N MET A 32 -3.41 -8.12 3.67
CA MET A 32 -1.98 -8.40 3.71
C MET A 32 -1.65 -9.68 4.47
N ARG A 33 -2.32 -9.95 5.58
CA ARG A 33 -2.16 -11.21 6.33
C ARG A 33 -2.61 -12.42 5.52
N ASP A 34 -3.73 -12.31 4.82
CA ASP A 34 -4.27 -13.38 3.97
C ASP A 34 -3.34 -13.66 2.79
N GLU A 35 -2.79 -12.62 2.16
CA GLU A 35 -1.79 -12.75 1.10
C GLU A 35 -0.51 -13.45 1.62
N LEU A 36 -0.01 -13.03 2.77
CA LEU A 36 1.16 -13.64 3.39
C LEU A 36 0.93 -15.13 3.66
N HIS A 37 -0.23 -15.48 4.21
CA HIS A 37 -0.60 -16.86 4.46
C HIS A 37 -0.69 -17.66 3.15
N ALA A 38 -1.35 -17.14 2.13
CA ALA A 38 -1.48 -17.79 0.84
C ALA A 38 -0.13 -18.05 0.17
N LEU A 39 0.77 -17.08 0.20
CA LEU A 39 2.10 -17.22 -0.38
C LEU A 39 2.99 -18.19 0.39
N TRP A 40 3.07 -18.04 1.71
CA TRP A 40 4.00 -18.79 2.55
C TRP A 40 3.53 -20.21 2.83
N SER A 41 2.26 -20.39 3.18
CA SER A 41 1.72 -21.66 3.68
C SER A 41 1.07 -22.52 2.58
N VAL A 42 0.69 -21.93 1.45
CA VAL A 42 -0.02 -22.64 0.38
C VAL A 42 0.80 -22.72 -0.90
N GLU A 43 1.17 -21.58 -1.49
CA GLU A 43 1.84 -21.56 -2.79
C GLU A 43 3.30 -22.00 -2.70
N ARG A 44 4.08 -21.46 -1.76
CA ARG A 44 5.49 -21.75 -1.61
C ARG A 44 5.80 -23.25 -1.49
N PRO A 45 5.12 -24.03 -0.63
CA PRO A 45 5.34 -25.46 -0.52
C PRO A 45 5.10 -26.21 -1.83
N LYS A 46 4.08 -25.82 -2.60
CA LYS A 46 3.79 -26.43 -3.91
C LYS A 46 4.89 -26.14 -4.93
N VAL A 47 5.40 -24.91 -4.96
CA VAL A 47 6.49 -24.54 -5.86
C VAL A 47 7.79 -25.26 -5.47
N VAL A 48 8.08 -25.40 -4.18
CA VAL A 48 9.23 -26.18 -3.68
C VAL A 48 9.14 -27.64 -4.14
N GLU A 49 7.97 -28.24 -4.07
CA GLU A 49 7.75 -29.61 -4.53
C GLU A 49 8.03 -29.75 -6.04
N VAL A 50 7.52 -28.84 -6.86
CA VAL A 50 7.77 -28.82 -8.31
C VAL A 50 9.25 -28.63 -8.61
N VAL A 51 9.93 -27.72 -7.93
CA VAL A 51 11.37 -27.49 -8.11
C VAL A 51 12.19 -28.73 -7.73
N SER A 52 11.84 -29.39 -6.63
CA SER A 52 12.51 -30.61 -6.17
C SER A 52 12.34 -31.77 -7.17
N TRP A 53 11.12 -31.92 -7.67
CA TRP A 53 10.84 -32.93 -8.73
C TRP A 53 11.62 -32.62 -10.00
N ALA A 54 11.54 -31.40 -10.51
CA ALA A 54 12.21 -30.96 -11.71
C ALA A 54 13.75 -31.09 -11.60
N ALA A 55 14.33 -30.81 -10.44
CA ALA A 55 15.75 -30.96 -10.18
C ALA A 55 16.24 -32.41 -10.31
N GLY A 56 15.37 -33.38 -10.06
CA GLY A 56 15.66 -34.82 -10.22
C GLY A 56 15.65 -35.31 -11.67
N LEU A 57 15.19 -34.51 -12.63
CA LEU A 57 15.07 -34.92 -14.05
C LEU A 57 16.37 -34.77 -14.87
N GLY A 58 17.46 -34.28 -14.29
CA GLY A 58 18.75 -34.17 -14.98
C GLY A 58 19.26 -32.75 -15.15
N ASP A 59 19.54 -32.30 -16.38
CA ASP A 59 20.14 -30.98 -16.63
C ASP A 59 19.21 -29.83 -16.24
N ARG A 60 19.61 -29.11 -15.19
CA ARG A 60 18.86 -28.00 -14.63
C ARG A 60 18.86 -26.75 -15.52
N SER A 61 19.88 -26.61 -16.37
CA SER A 61 20.02 -25.42 -17.23
C SER A 61 19.00 -25.39 -18.37
N GLU A 62 18.57 -26.56 -18.85
CA GLU A 62 17.59 -26.73 -19.93
C GLU A 62 16.18 -27.12 -19.42
N ASN A 63 16.03 -27.28 -18.10
CA ASN A 63 14.77 -27.67 -17.48
C ASN A 63 13.92 -26.41 -17.19
N ALA A 64 12.92 -26.16 -18.03
CA ALA A 64 12.04 -25.00 -17.93
C ALA A 64 11.25 -24.97 -16.61
N ASP A 65 10.76 -26.13 -16.15
CA ASP A 65 10.02 -26.21 -14.88
C ASP A 65 10.90 -25.86 -13.68
N TYR A 66 12.13 -26.32 -13.70
CA TYR A 66 13.11 -25.98 -12.67
C TYR A 66 13.42 -24.47 -12.65
N GLN A 67 13.70 -23.87 -13.81
CA GLN A 67 14.02 -22.44 -13.92
C GLN A 67 12.83 -21.55 -13.55
N TYR A 68 11.64 -21.89 -14.02
CA TYR A 68 10.42 -21.19 -13.69
C TYR A 68 10.11 -21.26 -12.18
N GLY A 69 10.19 -22.43 -11.59
CA GLY A 69 9.96 -22.65 -10.18
C GLY A 69 10.96 -21.90 -9.30
N LYS A 70 12.25 -21.90 -9.67
CA LYS A 70 13.30 -21.12 -8.96
C LYS A 70 13.03 -19.63 -9.02
N LYS A 71 12.62 -19.11 -10.17
CA LYS A 71 12.23 -17.71 -10.34
C LYS A 71 11.02 -17.37 -9.44
N ARG A 72 10.00 -18.22 -9.46
CA ARG A 72 8.79 -18.02 -8.65
C ARG A 72 9.10 -18.04 -7.15
N LEU A 73 9.98 -18.91 -6.68
CA LEU A 73 10.41 -18.91 -5.28
C LEU A 73 11.06 -17.60 -4.88
N ARG A 74 11.92 -17.02 -5.72
CA ARG A 74 12.52 -15.71 -5.45
C ARG A 74 11.49 -14.60 -5.37
N GLU A 75 10.48 -14.61 -6.24
CA GLU A 75 9.37 -13.66 -6.23
C GLU A 75 8.54 -13.78 -4.94
N ILE A 76 8.19 -15.02 -4.56
CA ILE A 76 7.45 -15.30 -3.32
C ILE A 76 8.25 -14.82 -2.10
N ASP A 77 9.53 -15.19 -2.00
CA ASP A 77 10.37 -14.84 -0.86
C ASP A 77 10.54 -13.31 -0.72
N ARG A 78 10.68 -12.61 -1.84
CA ARG A 78 10.72 -11.14 -1.85
C ARG A 78 9.40 -10.54 -1.36
N ARG A 79 8.26 -11.01 -1.89
CA ARG A 79 6.95 -10.52 -1.47
C ARG A 79 6.64 -10.83 0.00
N VAL A 80 7.01 -12.01 0.47
CA VAL A 80 6.87 -12.40 1.88
C VAL A 80 7.67 -11.49 2.80
N ARG A 81 8.93 -11.18 2.45
CA ARG A 81 9.74 -10.22 3.23
C ARG A 81 9.09 -8.85 3.28
N PHE A 82 8.61 -8.34 2.16
CA PHE A 82 7.90 -7.07 2.08
C PHE A 82 6.65 -7.06 2.99
N LEU A 83 5.78 -8.06 2.87
CA LEU A 83 4.57 -8.17 3.67
C LEU A 83 4.87 -8.24 5.19
N ARG A 84 5.87 -9.03 5.58
CA ARG A 84 6.29 -9.13 6.99
C ARG A 84 6.77 -7.79 7.53
N LYS A 85 7.64 -7.09 6.81
CA LYS A 85 8.12 -5.76 7.22
C LYS A 85 6.97 -4.76 7.40
N ARG A 86 6.00 -4.75 6.47
CA ARG A 86 4.82 -3.88 6.57
C ARG A 86 3.94 -4.23 7.77
N LEU A 87 3.67 -5.52 7.98
CA LEU A 87 2.84 -6.00 9.09
C LEU A 87 3.49 -5.77 10.45
N ASP A 88 4.80 -5.94 10.57
CA ASP A 88 5.55 -5.71 11.82
C ASP A 88 5.47 -4.26 12.32
N ARG A 89 5.33 -3.31 11.41
CA ARG A 89 5.23 -1.88 11.70
C ARG A 89 3.84 -1.30 11.43
N ALA A 90 2.86 -2.17 11.22
CA ALA A 90 1.49 -1.74 10.96
C ALA A 90 0.86 -1.11 12.20
N GLU A 91 0.19 0.02 11.97
CA GLU A 91 -0.76 0.59 12.92
C GLU A 91 -2.14 0.56 12.27
N VAL A 92 -3.01 -0.29 12.82
CA VAL A 92 -4.37 -0.46 12.30
C VAL A 92 -5.25 0.64 12.87
N VAL A 93 -5.81 1.44 11.98
CA VAL A 93 -6.74 2.52 12.31
C VAL A 93 -8.10 2.21 11.71
N ASP A 94 -9.10 1.99 12.56
CA ASP A 94 -10.47 1.75 12.12
C ASP A 94 -11.20 3.08 11.92
N PRO A 95 -11.55 3.46 10.68
CA PRO A 95 -12.25 4.70 10.41
C PRO A 95 -13.61 4.82 11.12
N ALA A 96 -14.26 3.70 11.41
CA ALA A 96 -15.55 3.69 12.10
C ALA A 96 -15.45 4.21 13.55
N THR A 97 -14.27 4.15 14.16
CA THR A 97 -14.05 4.63 15.53
C THR A 97 -13.70 6.12 15.62
N GLN A 98 -13.61 6.82 14.49
CA GLN A 98 -13.25 8.23 14.48
C GLN A 98 -14.35 9.08 15.13
N THR A 99 -13.99 9.79 16.20
CA THR A 99 -14.90 10.66 16.97
C THR A 99 -14.97 12.09 16.42
N ARG A 100 -13.87 12.57 15.83
CA ARG A 100 -13.78 13.92 15.22
C ARG A 100 -14.14 13.86 13.74
N ARG A 101 -15.42 13.69 13.48
CA ARG A 101 -15.95 13.45 12.13
C ARG A 101 -16.11 14.72 11.28
N ASP A 102 -15.88 15.88 11.86
CA ASP A 102 -15.90 17.18 11.20
C ASP A 102 -14.56 17.59 10.58
N GLN A 103 -13.56 16.74 10.69
CA GLN A 103 -12.20 17.00 10.24
C GLN A 103 -11.65 15.79 9.49
N VAL A 104 -10.78 16.05 8.51
CA VAL A 104 -10.16 14.99 7.69
C VAL A 104 -9.01 14.34 8.44
N PHE A 105 -9.14 13.07 8.71
CA PHE A 105 -8.10 12.19 9.23
C PHE A 105 -7.96 10.94 8.36
N PHE A 106 -7.02 10.06 8.70
CA PHE A 106 -6.90 8.75 8.05
C PHE A 106 -8.25 8.02 8.06
N GLY A 107 -8.61 7.44 6.93
CA GLY A 107 -9.89 6.73 6.74
C GLY A 107 -11.06 7.61 6.33
N ALA A 108 -10.90 8.93 6.28
CA ALA A 108 -11.95 9.84 5.82
C ALA A 108 -12.26 9.65 4.34
N THR A 109 -13.54 9.74 4.01
CA THR A 109 -14.01 9.96 2.63
C THR A 109 -14.31 11.44 2.45
N VAL A 110 -13.59 12.08 1.55
CA VAL A 110 -13.63 13.53 1.34
C VAL A 110 -14.14 13.84 -0.05
N THR A 111 -15.15 14.68 -0.14
CA THR A 111 -15.59 15.26 -1.42
C THR A 111 -15.13 16.70 -1.49
N PHE A 112 -14.45 17.04 -2.55
CA PHE A 112 -14.00 18.40 -2.83
C PHE A 112 -14.33 18.81 -4.27
N VAL A 113 -14.41 20.10 -4.50
CA VAL A 113 -14.78 20.68 -5.80
C VAL A 113 -13.62 21.49 -6.35
N HIS A 114 -13.36 21.31 -7.63
CA HIS A 114 -12.41 22.09 -8.43
C HIS A 114 -13.01 23.44 -8.86
N GLU A 115 -12.18 24.36 -9.31
CA GLU A 115 -12.60 25.67 -9.85
C GLU A 115 -13.57 25.57 -11.04
N ASP A 116 -13.56 24.44 -11.76
CA ASP A 116 -14.45 24.14 -12.88
C ASP A 116 -15.75 23.42 -12.48
N ASP A 117 -16.12 23.48 -11.20
CA ASP A 117 -17.31 22.84 -10.61
C ASP A 117 -17.28 21.29 -10.66
N ARG A 118 -16.16 20.67 -11.00
CA ARG A 118 -16.02 19.21 -10.98
C ARG A 118 -15.78 18.71 -9.57
N GLU A 119 -16.72 17.91 -9.07
CA GLU A 119 -16.59 17.24 -7.77
C GLU A 119 -15.77 15.94 -7.88
N VAL A 120 -14.92 15.73 -6.88
CA VAL A 120 -14.12 14.49 -6.73
C VAL A 120 -14.29 13.97 -5.30
N THR A 121 -14.51 12.67 -5.18
CA THR A 121 -14.59 11.99 -3.89
C THR A 121 -13.45 11.00 -3.78
N VAL A 122 -12.69 11.10 -2.68
CA VAL A 122 -11.57 10.21 -2.37
C VAL A 122 -11.69 9.66 -0.96
N THR A 123 -11.19 8.45 -0.74
CA THR A 123 -11.06 7.85 0.59
C THR A 123 -9.59 7.69 0.91
N ILE A 124 -9.15 8.20 2.05
CA ILE A 124 -7.76 8.16 2.50
C ILE A 124 -7.50 6.83 3.21
N VAL A 125 -6.63 6.02 2.64
CA VAL A 125 -6.32 4.67 3.10
C VAL A 125 -4.82 4.44 3.24
N GLY A 126 -4.42 3.25 3.66
CA GLY A 126 -3.01 2.84 3.71
C GLY A 126 -2.38 2.83 2.31
N ALA A 127 -1.05 2.97 2.25
CA ALA A 127 -0.33 3.04 0.99
C ALA A 127 -0.57 1.81 0.10
N GLU A 128 -0.65 0.63 0.71
CA GLU A 128 -0.87 -0.64 0.00
C GLU A 128 -2.35 -0.89 -0.37
N GLU A 129 -3.26 -0.04 0.12
CA GLU A 129 -4.70 -0.14 -0.13
C GLU A 129 -5.16 0.81 -1.24
N ALA A 130 -4.27 1.64 -1.76
CA ALA A 130 -4.61 2.65 -2.77
C ALA A 130 -5.10 2.00 -4.05
N ASP A 131 -6.22 2.51 -4.57
CA ASP A 131 -6.84 2.10 -5.83
C ASP A 131 -7.53 3.32 -6.45
N ALA A 132 -6.87 3.93 -7.42
CA ALA A 132 -7.37 5.14 -8.08
C ALA A 132 -8.72 4.90 -8.78
N GLY A 133 -8.94 3.71 -9.32
CA GLY A 133 -10.21 3.34 -9.98
C GLY A 133 -11.41 3.32 -9.03
N GLN A 134 -11.16 3.13 -7.73
CA GLN A 134 -12.17 3.15 -6.67
C GLN A 134 -12.12 4.44 -5.82
N GLY A 135 -11.36 5.43 -6.23
CA GLY A 135 -11.20 6.68 -5.47
C GLY A 135 -10.45 6.51 -4.14
N ARG A 136 -9.69 5.43 -3.97
CA ARG A 136 -8.90 5.18 -2.75
C ARG A 136 -7.50 5.70 -2.95
N ILE A 137 -7.08 6.65 -2.13
CA ILE A 137 -5.77 7.28 -2.21
C ILE A 137 -4.94 6.97 -0.97
N SER A 138 -3.63 6.81 -1.17
CA SER A 138 -2.70 6.67 -0.06
C SER A 138 -2.67 7.93 0.80
N TRP A 139 -2.64 7.75 2.12
CA TRP A 139 -2.44 8.88 3.05
C TRP A 139 -1.12 9.62 2.82
N LEU A 140 -0.17 8.98 2.13
CA LEU A 140 1.13 9.57 1.73
C LEU A 140 1.05 10.39 0.44
N SER A 141 -0.05 10.27 -0.31
CA SER A 141 -0.20 11.01 -1.57
C SER A 141 -0.25 12.52 -1.35
N PRO A 142 0.19 13.32 -2.32
CA PRO A 142 0.13 14.78 -2.21
C PRO A 142 -1.28 15.31 -1.95
N VAL A 143 -2.30 14.71 -2.57
CA VAL A 143 -3.70 15.09 -2.37
C VAL A 143 -4.13 14.79 -0.93
N ALA A 144 -3.87 13.59 -0.42
CA ALA A 144 -4.22 13.24 0.95
C ALA A 144 -3.51 14.13 1.97
N ARG A 145 -2.22 14.41 1.77
CA ARG A 145 -1.44 15.30 2.65
C ARG A 145 -1.99 16.72 2.68
N ALA A 146 -2.49 17.22 1.57
CA ALA A 146 -3.11 18.52 1.50
C ALA A 146 -4.48 18.58 2.21
N LEU A 147 -5.25 17.49 2.15
CA LEU A 147 -6.58 17.37 2.75
C LEU A 147 -6.55 17.08 4.25
N LEU A 148 -5.54 16.35 4.74
CA LEU A 148 -5.45 15.95 6.15
C LEU A 148 -5.51 17.17 7.08
N GLY A 149 -6.36 17.10 8.10
CA GLY A 149 -6.60 18.16 9.07
C GLY A 149 -7.59 19.23 8.63
N LYS A 150 -8.08 19.19 7.40
CA LYS A 150 -9.02 20.18 6.85
C LYS A 150 -10.45 19.90 7.31
N ARG A 151 -11.29 20.92 7.18
CA ARG A 151 -12.72 20.92 7.52
C ARG A 151 -13.56 21.30 6.30
N VAL A 152 -14.85 21.04 6.37
CA VAL A 152 -15.78 21.50 5.34
C VAL A 152 -15.69 23.03 5.19
N GLY A 153 -15.61 23.51 3.95
CA GLY A 153 -15.46 24.92 3.59
C GLY A 153 -14.00 25.38 3.49
N ASP A 154 -13.04 24.58 3.90
CA ASP A 154 -11.61 24.92 3.73
C ASP A 154 -11.22 24.86 2.25
N VAL A 155 -10.45 25.85 1.82
CA VAL A 155 -9.82 25.89 0.51
C VAL A 155 -8.42 25.32 0.61
N VAL A 156 -8.12 24.36 -0.26
CA VAL A 156 -6.88 23.60 -0.26
C VAL A 156 -6.18 23.79 -1.58
N ARG A 157 -4.87 24.04 -1.53
CA ARG A 157 -4.04 24.15 -2.72
C ARG A 157 -3.42 22.79 -3.08
N LEU A 158 -3.81 22.27 -4.23
CA LEU A 158 -3.28 21.04 -4.80
C LEU A 158 -2.22 21.35 -5.84
N ARG A 159 -1.07 20.69 -5.73
CA ARG A 159 -0.04 20.75 -6.77
C ARG A 159 -0.39 19.80 -7.91
N LYS A 160 -0.24 20.28 -9.14
CA LYS A 160 -0.38 19.48 -10.36
C LYS A 160 0.74 19.81 -11.35
N PRO A 161 1.00 18.95 -12.34
CA PRO A 161 1.93 19.30 -13.44
C PRO A 161 1.52 20.62 -14.08
N GLY A 162 2.47 21.56 -14.14
CA GLY A 162 2.22 22.89 -14.71
C GLY A 162 1.67 23.93 -13.75
N GLY A 163 1.55 23.64 -12.43
CA GLY A 163 1.14 24.65 -11.46
C GLY A 163 0.45 24.12 -10.22
N ALA A 164 -0.49 24.90 -9.73
CA ALA A 164 -1.32 24.56 -8.58
C ALA A 164 -2.77 24.98 -8.85
N GLU A 165 -3.67 24.35 -8.16
CA GLU A 165 -5.11 24.55 -8.30
C GLU A 165 -5.71 24.60 -6.87
N GLU A 166 -6.72 25.45 -6.68
CA GLU A 166 -7.46 25.49 -5.44
C GLU A 166 -8.71 24.60 -5.53
N VAL A 167 -8.98 23.87 -4.45
CA VAL A 167 -10.19 23.07 -4.31
C VAL A 167 -10.83 23.38 -2.97
N GLU A 168 -12.16 23.29 -2.88
CA GLU A 168 -12.90 23.48 -1.65
C GLU A 168 -13.43 22.14 -1.13
N VAL A 169 -13.24 21.88 0.16
CA VAL A 169 -13.79 20.71 0.85
C VAL A 169 -15.30 20.89 1.04
N LEU A 170 -16.09 20.04 0.40
CA LEU A 170 -17.56 20.09 0.47
C LEU A 170 -18.13 19.15 1.52
N ARG A 171 -17.55 17.97 1.68
CA ARG A 171 -18.10 16.92 2.54
C ARG A 171 -17.01 16.03 3.11
N ILE A 172 -17.17 15.65 4.36
CA ILE A 172 -16.31 14.69 5.06
C ILE A 172 -17.23 13.61 5.65
N ALA A 173 -16.90 12.34 5.38
CA ALA A 173 -17.65 11.20 5.88
C ALA A 173 -16.71 10.10 6.42
N TYR A 174 -17.22 9.34 7.37
CA TYR A 174 -16.60 8.15 7.94
C TYR A 174 -17.64 7.03 7.99
N PRO A 175 -17.20 5.75 7.92
CA PRO A 175 -18.11 4.61 8.08
C PRO A 175 -18.91 4.61 9.36
#